data_450a9224c335b1b8ccae30a523d5d338
#
_entry.id   450a9224c335b1b8ccae30a523d5d338
#
_cell.length_a   1.000
_cell.length_b   1.000
_cell.length_c   1.000
_cell.angle_alpha   90.00
_cell.angle_beta   90.00
_cell.angle_gamma   90.00
#
_symmetry.space_group_name_H-M   'P 1'
#
loop_
_entity.id
_entity.type
_entity.pdbx_description
1 polymer ?
#
loop_
_entity_poly.entity_id
_entity_poly.type
_entity_poly.pdbx_seq_one_letter_code
_entity_poly.pdbx_strand_id
1 'polypeptide(L)'
;MKDYLRNSIRALLLVLAVLLSLPAFSKAVEIEGINYELEATSHKAKVVAKRHGQYAREIAIPETIEHNAVTYRVTAIGNGAFSGCTELVSVVIPNTVTNIEGWAFYYCTSLSSVAIPNSVKCIEEETFRGCSALRTIDIPDSVTTIGRGAFMNCEGLLSVVIPNCVTTISHNAFYGCTALSSVALGCAAKEIGTQAFAHCPRLKDVFCHAASAPKANSQTFDKNASRSTSLHVPGASVENYKATMPWSTFASITSLPAEDSEHQDM
;
A
#
# COMPACT_ATOMS: atom_id res chain seq x y z
N MET A 1 -4.80 -13.45 58.78
CA MET A 1 -5.35 -14.50 57.87
C MET A 1 -6.41 -13.97 56.94
N LYS A 2 -7.41 -13.22 57.40
CA LYS A 2 -8.50 -12.69 56.56
C LYS A 2 -8.04 -11.68 55.50
N ASP A 3 -7.06 -10.84 55.79
CA ASP A 3 -6.57 -9.82 54.85
C ASP A 3 -5.67 -10.42 53.74
N TYR A 4 -4.95 -11.47 54.04
CA TYR A 4 -4.17 -12.21 53.05
C TYR A 4 -5.06 -12.89 52.02
N LEU A 5 -6.14 -13.53 52.48
CA LEU A 5 -7.13 -14.16 51.59
C LEU A 5 -7.83 -13.12 50.71
N ARG A 6 -8.16 -11.97 51.25
CA ARG A 6 -8.86 -10.89 50.54
C ARG A 6 -7.97 -10.25 49.45
N ASN A 7 -6.66 -10.09 49.71
CA ASN A 7 -5.68 -9.58 48.74
C ASN A 7 -5.38 -10.62 47.63
N SER A 8 -5.32 -11.91 47.97
CA SER A 8 -5.15 -12.99 47.02
C SER A 8 -6.36 -13.12 46.07
N ILE A 9 -7.58 -12.98 46.59
CA ILE A 9 -8.81 -13.02 45.78
C ILE A 9 -8.90 -11.78 44.88
N ARG A 10 -8.48 -10.57 45.35
CA ARG A 10 -8.42 -9.36 44.53
C ARG A 10 -7.38 -9.48 43.42
N ALA A 11 -6.20 -10.04 43.73
CA ALA A 11 -5.16 -10.30 42.74
C ALA A 11 -5.63 -11.34 41.69
N LEU A 12 -6.31 -12.38 42.10
CA LEU A 12 -6.87 -13.40 41.21
C LEU A 12 -8.01 -12.85 40.33
N LEU A 13 -8.86 -11.97 40.87
CA LEU A 13 -9.92 -11.29 40.11
C LEU A 13 -9.33 -10.27 39.10
N LEU A 14 -8.23 -9.57 39.45
CA LEU A 14 -7.52 -8.68 38.55
C LEU A 14 -6.85 -9.47 37.41
N VAL A 15 -6.21 -10.59 37.71
CA VAL A 15 -5.60 -11.47 36.69
C VAL A 15 -6.68 -12.09 35.79
N LEU A 16 -7.82 -12.49 36.36
CA LEU A 16 -8.96 -13.02 35.61
C LEU A 16 -9.58 -11.91 34.71
N ALA A 17 -9.69 -10.67 35.21
CA ALA A 17 -10.17 -9.53 34.43
C ALA A 17 -9.21 -9.17 33.27
N VAL A 18 -7.90 -9.26 33.51
CA VAL A 18 -6.88 -9.04 32.46
C VAL A 18 -6.90 -10.19 31.42
N LEU A 19 -7.11 -11.44 31.86
CA LEU A 19 -7.25 -12.59 30.96
C LEU A 19 -8.56 -12.56 30.15
N LEU A 20 -9.63 -11.96 30.71
CA LEU A 20 -10.90 -11.73 30.02
C LEU A 20 -10.85 -10.50 29.10
N SER A 21 -9.89 -9.58 29.29
CA SER A 21 -9.68 -8.41 28.45
C SER A 21 -8.67 -8.61 27.31
N LEU A 22 -7.98 -9.75 27.28
CA LEU A 22 -7.26 -10.14 26.07
C LEU A 22 -8.31 -10.38 24.99
N PRO A 23 -8.20 -9.71 23.81
CA PRO A 23 -9.09 -10.03 22.72
C PRO A 23 -8.96 -11.53 22.48
N ALA A 24 -10.03 -12.27 22.75
CA ALA A 24 -10.09 -13.67 22.38
C ALA A 24 -9.83 -13.69 20.87
N PHE A 25 -8.69 -14.23 20.45
CA PHE A 25 -8.43 -14.47 19.03
C PHE A 25 -9.60 -15.31 18.53
N SER A 26 -10.56 -14.64 17.95
CA SER A 26 -11.74 -15.26 17.39
C SER A 26 -11.23 -16.24 16.33
N LYS A 27 -11.58 -17.49 16.49
CA LYS A 27 -11.29 -18.52 15.49
C LYS A 27 -11.87 -18.01 14.16
N ALA A 28 -11.02 -17.88 13.14
CA ALA A 28 -11.48 -17.42 11.84
C ALA A 28 -12.66 -18.28 11.37
N VAL A 29 -13.72 -17.64 10.90
CA VAL A 29 -14.90 -18.27 10.32
C VAL A 29 -14.90 -18.12 8.81
N GLU A 30 -15.34 -19.14 8.09
CA GLU A 30 -15.52 -19.04 6.63
C GLU A 30 -16.97 -18.72 6.32
N ILE A 31 -17.19 -17.65 5.54
CA ILE A 31 -18.49 -17.20 5.07
C ILE A 31 -18.35 -16.95 3.57
N GLU A 32 -19.18 -17.60 2.76
CA GLU A 32 -19.18 -17.48 1.28
C GLU A 32 -17.78 -17.64 0.67
N GLY A 33 -16.98 -18.56 1.22
CA GLY A 33 -15.63 -18.87 0.71
C GLY A 33 -14.55 -17.90 1.14
N ILE A 34 -14.85 -16.90 1.96
CA ILE A 34 -13.89 -15.93 2.52
C ILE A 34 -13.76 -16.15 4.02
N ASN A 35 -12.53 -16.14 4.54
CA ASN A 35 -12.27 -16.28 5.96
C ASN A 35 -12.23 -14.92 6.63
N TYR A 36 -12.87 -14.83 7.79
CA TYR A 36 -12.95 -13.61 8.58
C TYR A 36 -12.57 -13.86 10.04
N GLU A 37 -11.84 -12.92 10.62
CA GLU A 37 -11.77 -12.69 12.05
C GLU A 37 -12.88 -11.72 12.44
N LEU A 38 -13.68 -12.10 13.47
CA LEU A 38 -14.82 -11.31 13.92
C LEU A 38 -14.49 -10.65 15.27
N GLU A 39 -14.73 -9.35 15.36
CA GLU A 39 -14.65 -8.59 16.59
C GLU A 39 -16.07 -8.37 17.14
N ALA A 40 -16.48 -9.19 18.08
CA ALA A 40 -17.85 -9.22 18.60
C ALA A 40 -18.27 -7.90 19.29
N THR A 41 -17.34 -7.20 19.94
CA THR A 41 -17.62 -5.97 20.69
C THR A 41 -17.90 -4.76 19.80
N SER A 42 -17.24 -4.67 18.64
CA SER A 42 -17.38 -3.57 17.69
C SER A 42 -18.19 -3.94 16.45
N HIS A 43 -18.62 -5.19 16.34
CA HIS A 43 -19.29 -5.76 15.16
C HIS A 43 -18.50 -5.52 13.86
N LYS A 44 -17.18 -5.68 13.93
CA LYS A 44 -16.29 -5.57 12.77
C LYS A 44 -15.80 -6.94 12.34
N ALA A 45 -15.53 -7.05 11.04
CA ALA A 45 -14.91 -8.21 10.43
C ALA A 45 -13.65 -7.80 9.69
N LYS A 46 -12.62 -8.66 9.76
CA LYS A 46 -11.38 -8.54 9.03
C LYS A 46 -11.18 -9.78 8.17
N VAL A 47 -10.93 -9.59 6.87
CA VAL A 47 -10.57 -10.69 5.96
C VAL A 47 -9.21 -11.24 6.36
N VAL A 48 -9.08 -12.56 6.44
CA VAL A 48 -7.83 -13.24 6.81
C VAL A 48 -7.51 -14.38 5.85
N ALA A 49 -6.27 -14.86 5.90
CA ALA A 49 -5.82 -15.97 5.06
C ALA A 49 -6.66 -17.25 5.27
N LYS A 50 -6.82 -18.01 4.20
CA LYS A 50 -7.40 -19.35 4.30
C LYS A 50 -6.47 -20.27 5.09
N ARG A 51 -7.04 -21.11 5.95
CA ARG A 51 -6.28 -22.15 6.67
C ARG A 51 -5.78 -23.25 5.75
N HIS A 52 -6.57 -23.58 4.73
CA HIS A 52 -6.28 -24.61 3.74
C HIS A 52 -6.66 -24.09 2.35
N GLY A 53 -5.77 -24.28 1.39
CA GLY A 53 -5.95 -23.76 0.04
C GLY A 53 -5.67 -22.26 -0.08
N GLN A 54 -5.96 -21.74 -1.25
CA GLN A 54 -5.74 -20.33 -1.60
C GLN A 54 -7.05 -19.72 -2.12
N TYR A 55 -7.12 -18.42 -2.09
CA TYR A 55 -8.12 -17.69 -2.84
C TYR A 55 -7.75 -17.73 -4.32
N ALA A 56 -8.72 -17.97 -5.19
CA ALA A 56 -8.50 -18.10 -6.62
C ALA A 56 -9.52 -17.31 -7.42
N ARG A 57 -9.14 -16.95 -8.64
CA ARG A 57 -9.96 -16.24 -9.63
C ARG A 57 -10.38 -14.85 -9.14
N GLU A 58 -11.67 -14.63 -8.93
CA GLU A 58 -12.23 -13.34 -8.59
C GLU A 58 -12.85 -13.39 -7.19
N ILE A 59 -12.55 -12.40 -6.37
CA ILE A 59 -13.10 -12.25 -5.02
C ILE A 59 -13.83 -10.92 -4.93
N ALA A 60 -15.08 -10.95 -4.52
CA ALA A 60 -15.83 -9.77 -4.11
C ALA A 60 -16.01 -9.78 -2.59
N ILE A 61 -15.35 -8.85 -1.90
CA ILE A 61 -15.49 -8.70 -0.45
C ILE A 61 -16.77 -7.90 -0.19
N PRO A 62 -17.74 -8.42 0.57
CA PRO A 62 -18.98 -7.68 0.90
C PRO A 62 -18.72 -6.57 1.92
N GLU A 63 -19.58 -5.56 1.96
CA GLU A 63 -19.53 -4.50 2.98
C GLU A 63 -19.85 -5.03 4.40
N THR A 64 -20.73 -6.01 4.46
CA THR A 64 -21.19 -6.65 5.70
C THR A 64 -21.33 -8.15 5.51
N ILE A 65 -21.19 -8.89 6.61
CA ILE A 65 -21.44 -10.33 6.68
C ILE A 65 -22.32 -10.64 7.88
N GLU A 66 -23.04 -11.74 7.84
CA GLU A 66 -23.83 -12.22 8.95
C GLU A 66 -23.22 -13.49 9.58
N HIS A 67 -23.14 -13.53 10.90
CA HIS A 67 -22.72 -14.71 11.63
C HIS A 67 -23.48 -14.81 12.95
N ASN A 68 -24.14 -15.95 13.20
CA ASN A 68 -24.96 -16.19 14.39
C ASN A 68 -26.01 -15.10 14.65
N ALA A 69 -26.73 -14.66 13.59
CA ALA A 69 -27.73 -13.59 13.64
C ALA A 69 -27.18 -12.20 14.05
N VAL A 70 -25.85 -11.99 13.93
CA VAL A 70 -25.19 -10.72 14.14
C VAL A 70 -24.57 -10.26 12.81
N THR A 71 -24.84 -9.00 12.44
CA THR A 71 -24.23 -8.36 11.27
C THR A 71 -22.90 -7.75 11.65
N TYR A 72 -21.85 -8.06 10.89
CA TYR A 72 -20.51 -7.51 11.04
C TYR A 72 -20.14 -6.69 9.82
N ARG A 73 -19.60 -5.49 10.04
CA ARG A 73 -19.08 -4.63 8.97
C ARG A 73 -17.65 -5.05 8.62
N VAL A 74 -17.36 -5.29 7.35
CA VAL A 74 -16.01 -5.61 6.89
C VAL A 74 -15.21 -4.32 6.79
N THR A 75 -14.17 -4.16 7.63
CA THR A 75 -13.42 -2.92 7.78
C THR A 75 -11.94 -3.04 7.48
N ALA A 76 -11.42 -4.27 7.35
CA ALA A 76 -10.01 -4.49 7.09
C ALA A 76 -9.75 -5.74 6.25
N ILE A 77 -8.65 -5.70 5.50
CA ILE A 77 -7.97 -6.85 4.93
C ILE A 77 -6.72 -7.07 5.79
N GLY A 78 -6.64 -8.23 6.44
CA GLY A 78 -5.60 -8.54 7.41
C GLY A 78 -4.25 -8.85 6.78
N ASN A 79 -3.24 -8.88 7.63
CA ASN A 79 -1.88 -9.20 7.26
C ASN A 79 -1.78 -10.53 6.50
N GLY A 80 -1.20 -10.49 5.29
CA GLY A 80 -1.04 -11.65 4.43
C GLY A 80 -2.35 -12.34 4.01
N ALA A 81 -3.51 -11.68 4.07
CA ALA A 81 -4.82 -12.30 3.84
C ALA A 81 -4.90 -13.07 2.52
N PHE A 82 -4.31 -12.55 1.46
CA PHE A 82 -4.23 -13.17 0.13
C PHE A 82 -2.81 -13.56 -0.26
N SER A 83 -1.86 -13.57 0.69
CA SER A 83 -0.45 -13.86 0.40
C SER A 83 -0.29 -15.20 -0.32
N GLY A 84 0.47 -15.18 -1.43
CA GLY A 84 0.74 -16.37 -2.25
C GLY A 84 -0.47 -16.91 -3.04
N CYS A 85 -1.57 -16.17 -3.13
CA CYS A 85 -2.72 -16.56 -3.94
C CYS A 85 -2.40 -16.36 -5.44
N THR A 86 -1.61 -17.27 -6.00
CA THR A 86 -1.07 -17.18 -7.37
C THR A 86 -2.14 -17.25 -8.45
N GLU A 87 -3.31 -17.79 -8.17
CA GLU A 87 -4.45 -17.88 -9.10
C GLU A 87 -5.48 -16.75 -8.91
N LEU A 88 -5.26 -15.83 -7.96
CA LEU A 88 -6.13 -14.69 -7.73
C LEU A 88 -5.94 -13.67 -8.85
N VAL A 89 -7.01 -13.38 -9.59
CA VAL A 89 -7.00 -12.48 -10.76
C VAL A 89 -7.48 -11.08 -10.43
N SER A 90 -8.55 -10.99 -9.64
CA SER A 90 -9.11 -9.71 -9.22
C SER A 90 -9.73 -9.75 -7.82
N VAL A 91 -9.71 -8.61 -7.14
CA VAL A 91 -10.39 -8.42 -5.85
C VAL A 91 -11.16 -7.11 -5.88
N VAL A 92 -12.46 -7.18 -5.61
CA VAL A 92 -13.31 -6.02 -5.37
C VAL A 92 -13.33 -5.74 -3.86
N ILE A 93 -12.83 -4.59 -3.46
CA ILE A 93 -12.71 -4.16 -2.06
C ILE A 93 -13.77 -3.08 -1.81
N PRO A 94 -14.68 -3.25 -0.83
CA PRO A 94 -15.72 -2.27 -0.57
C PRO A 94 -15.17 -1.03 0.16
N ASN A 95 -15.86 0.11 0.03
CA ASN A 95 -15.49 1.36 0.69
C ASN A 95 -15.56 1.31 2.23
N THR A 96 -16.12 0.25 2.81
CA THR A 96 -16.09 0.01 4.26
C THR A 96 -14.72 -0.39 4.78
N VAL A 97 -13.84 -0.90 3.89
CA VAL A 97 -12.46 -1.28 4.24
C VAL A 97 -11.62 0.00 4.33
N THR A 98 -11.11 0.28 5.51
CA THR A 98 -10.27 1.44 5.81
C THR A 98 -8.79 1.08 5.97
N ASN A 99 -8.50 -0.21 6.12
CA ASN A 99 -7.15 -0.71 6.32
C ASN A 99 -6.87 -1.96 5.47
N ILE A 100 -5.79 -1.92 4.71
CA ILE A 100 -5.20 -3.06 3.99
C ILE A 100 -3.83 -3.26 4.62
N GLU A 101 -3.70 -4.30 5.46
CA GLU A 101 -2.48 -4.56 6.24
C GLU A 101 -1.33 -5.06 5.34
N GLY A 102 -0.11 -5.02 5.86
CA GLY A 102 1.08 -5.44 5.12
C GLY A 102 0.97 -6.86 4.57
N TRP A 103 1.68 -7.13 3.47
CA TRP A 103 1.69 -8.41 2.73
C TRP A 103 0.33 -8.90 2.25
N ALA A 104 -0.73 -8.09 2.32
CA ALA A 104 -2.11 -8.53 2.04
C ALA A 104 -2.24 -9.26 0.71
N PHE A 105 -1.55 -8.82 -0.35
CA PHE A 105 -1.52 -9.40 -1.70
C PHE A 105 -0.11 -9.84 -2.13
N TYR A 106 0.74 -10.16 -1.15
CA TYR A 106 2.12 -10.57 -1.39
C TYR A 106 2.19 -11.78 -2.34
N TYR A 107 2.94 -11.66 -3.46
CA TYR A 107 3.06 -12.68 -4.50
C TYR A 107 1.74 -13.21 -5.07
N CYS A 108 0.72 -12.38 -5.20
CA CYS A 108 -0.46 -12.66 -6.02
C CYS A 108 -0.09 -12.47 -7.50
N THR A 109 0.64 -13.44 -8.07
CA THR A 109 1.30 -13.29 -9.37
C THR A 109 0.34 -13.12 -10.54
N SER A 110 -0.91 -13.61 -10.44
CA SER A 110 -1.97 -13.42 -11.45
C SER A 110 -2.84 -12.20 -11.22
N LEU A 111 -2.66 -11.45 -10.10
CA LEU A 111 -3.49 -10.29 -9.79
C LEU A 111 -3.26 -9.19 -10.84
N SER A 112 -4.25 -9.00 -11.69
CA SER A 112 -4.20 -8.03 -12.80
C SER A 112 -5.01 -6.78 -12.54
N SER A 113 -5.97 -6.85 -11.60
CA SER A 113 -6.86 -5.73 -11.24
C SER A 113 -7.21 -5.74 -9.76
N VAL A 114 -7.05 -4.60 -9.13
CA VAL A 114 -7.50 -4.30 -7.77
C VAL A 114 -7.80 -2.81 -7.67
N ALA A 115 -8.96 -2.46 -7.13
CA ALA A 115 -9.33 -1.08 -6.84
C ALA A 115 -9.10 -0.83 -5.33
N ILE A 116 -8.22 0.11 -5.01
CA ILE A 116 -7.98 0.54 -3.63
C ILE A 116 -9.07 1.54 -3.24
N PRO A 117 -9.85 1.31 -2.17
CA PRO A 117 -10.91 2.24 -1.79
C PRO A 117 -10.38 3.61 -1.32
N ASN A 118 -11.16 4.67 -1.55
CA ASN A 118 -10.87 6.03 -1.07
C ASN A 118 -10.85 6.18 0.48
N SER A 119 -11.22 5.14 1.19
CA SER A 119 -11.13 5.07 2.65
C SER A 119 -9.73 4.71 3.17
N VAL A 120 -8.86 4.16 2.30
CA VAL A 120 -7.50 3.71 2.65
C VAL A 120 -6.54 4.91 2.67
N LYS A 121 -5.75 5.04 3.75
CA LYS A 121 -4.81 6.17 3.96
C LYS A 121 -3.35 5.80 3.72
N CYS A 122 -3.02 4.52 3.78
CA CYS A 122 -1.66 4.02 3.60
C CYS A 122 -1.69 2.73 2.76
N ILE A 123 -0.77 2.61 1.82
CA ILE A 123 -0.44 1.31 1.22
C ILE A 123 0.72 0.77 2.06
N GLU A 124 0.42 -0.26 2.85
CA GLU A 124 1.33 -0.79 3.86
C GLU A 124 2.52 -1.55 3.24
N GLU A 125 3.44 -1.99 4.11
CA GLU A 125 4.63 -2.72 3.72
C GLU A 125 4.30 -3.96 2.88
N GLU A 126 4.98 -4.06 1.72
CA GLU A 126 4.94 -5.22 0.81
C GLU A 126 3.52 -5.67 0.40
N THR A 127 2.55 -4.78 0.48
CA THR A 127 1.13 -5.09 0.21
C THR A 127 0.93 -5.78 -1.14
N PHE A 128 1.56 -5.28 -2.21
CA PHE A 128 1.46 -5.79 -3.58
C PHE A 128 2.79 -6.34 -4.12
N ARG A 129 3.75 -6.63 -3.24
CA ARG A 129 5.03 -7.16 -3.70
C ARG A 129 4.86 -8.44 -4.51
N GLY A 130 5.48 -8.48 -5.70
CA GLY A 130 5.46 -9.65 -6.58
C GLY A 130 4.14 -9.85 -7.34
N CYS A 131 3.23 -8.87 -7.37
CA CYS A 131 2.04 -8.89 -8.23
C CYS A 131 2.46 -8.65 -9.69
N SER A 132 3.09 -9.65 -10.31
CA SER A 132 3.74 -9.49 -11.61
C SER A 132 2.77 -9.29 -12.79
N ALA A 133 1.51 -9.70 -12.66
CA ALA A 133 0.48 -9.45 -13.66
C ALA A 133 -0.14 -8.04 -13.58
N LEU A 134 0.13 -7.26 -12.51
CA LEU A 134 -0.44 -5.94 -12.31
C LEU A 134 0.16 -4.93 -13.29
N ARG A 135 -0.64 -4.47 -14.26
CA ARG A 135 -0.17 -3.55 -15.31
C ARG A 135 -0.40 -2.09 -14.97
N THR A 136 -1.44 -1.82 -14.24
CA THR A 136 -1.83 -0.48 -13.78
C THR A 136 -2.33 -0.57 -12.36
N ILE A 137 -2.15 0.48 -11.60
CA ILE A 137 -2.73 0.64 -10.26
C ILE A 137 -3.25 2.05 -10.11
N ASP A 138 -4.48 2.16 -9.68
CA ASP A 138 -5.08 3.44 -9.32
C ASP A 138 -4.91 3.64 -7.82
N ILE A 139 -4.07 4.62 -7.46
CA ILE A 139 -3.80 4.98 -6.06
C ILE A 139 -4.73 6.14 -5.72
N PRO A 140 -5.65 5.98 -4.77
CA PRO A 140 -6.62 7.03 -4.48
C PRO A 140 -5.97 8.25 -3.77
N ASP A 141 -6.57 9.43 -3.94
CA ASP A 141 -6.13 10.69 -3.33
C ASP A 141 -6.14 10.67 -1.79
N SER A 142 -6.82 9.71 -1.20
CA SER A 142 -6.81 9.50 0.25
C SER A 142 -5.47 9.00 0.79
N VAL A 143 -4.61 8.42 -0.07
CA VAL A 143 -3.33 7.83 0.33
C VAL A 143 -2.29 8.93 0.58
N THR A 144 -1.64 8.86 1.73
CA THR A 144 -0.59 9.80 2.13
C THR A 144 0.81 9.18 2.16
N THR A 145 0.86 7.85 2.22
CA THR A 145 2.13 7.10 2.33
C THR A 145 2.09 5.81 1.52
N ILE A 146 3.17 5.56 0.78
CA ILE A 146 3.44 4.27 0.13
C ILE A 146 4.55 3.58 0.91
N GLY A 147 4.22 2.44 1.50
CA GLY A 147 5.05 1.67 2.42
C GLY A 147 6.25 1.00 1.77
N ARG A 148 7.12 0.44 2.61
CA ARG A 148 8.33 -0.27 2.18
C ARG A 148 7.99 -1.44 1.26
N GLY A 149 8.61 -1.49 0.08
CA GLY A 149 8.42 -2.57 -0.88
C GLY A 149 6.98 -2.76 -1.36
N ALA A 150 6.10 -1.77 -1.19
CA ALA A 150 4.65 -1.92 -1.44
C ALA A 150 4.32 -2.49 -2.83
N PHE A 151 5.09 -2.12 -3.85
CA PHE A 151 4.98 -2.60 -5.24
C PHE A 151 6.30 -3.23 -5.74
N MET A 152 7.13 -3.70 -4.82
CA MET A 152 8.41 -4.34 -5.19
C MET A 152 8.17 -5.54 -6.10
N ASN A 153 8.91 -5.63 -7.23
CA ASN A 153 8.78 -6.69 -8.24
C ASN A 153 7.38 -6.81 -8.87
N CYS A 154 6.63 -5.70 -8.97
CA CYS A 154 5.46 -5.62 -9.86
C CYS A 154 5.97 -5.46 -11.30
N GLU A 155 6.50 -6.58 -11.84
CA GLU A 155 7.24 -6.59 -13.11
C GLU A 155 6.39 -6.15 -14.31
N GLY A 156 5.07 -6.32 -14.24
CA GLY A 156 4.12 -5.93 -15.27
C GLY A 156 3.70 -4.46 -15.25
N LEU A 157 4.02 -3.71 -14.17
CA LEU A 157 3.55 -2.34 -13.98
C LEU A 157 4.18 -1.41 -15.02
N LEU A 158 3.33 -0.76 -15.86
CA LEU A 158 3.77 0.04 -17.00
C LEU A 158 3.99 1.51 -16.63
N SER A 159 3.11 2.04 -15.82
CA SER A 159 3.15 3.43 -15.33
C SER A 159 2.48 3.54 -13.98
N VAL A 160 2.82 4.57 -13.23
CA VAL A 160 2.16 4.90 -11.97
C VAL A 160 2.00 6.40 -11.81
N VAL A 161 0.81 6.80 -11.39
CA VAL A 161 0.51 8.16 -10.93
C VAL A 161 0.44 8.14 -9.42
N ILE A 162 1.31 8.89 -8.77
CA ILE A 162 1.33 9.08 -7.33
C ILE A 162 0.53 10.33 -7.01
N PRO A 163 -0.59 10.23 -6.27
CA PRO A 163 -1.48 11.35 -6.01
C PRO A 163 -0.83 12.52 -5.26
N ASN A 164 -1.47 13.69 -5.37
CA ASN A 164 -0.99 14.92 -4.74
C ASN A 164 -0.94 14.87 -3.20
N CYS A 165 -1.67 13.96 -2.57
CA CYS A 165 -1.66 13.79 -1.10
C CYS A 165 -0.52 12.91 -0.58
N VAL A 166 0.19 12.18 -1.46
CA VAL A 166 1.30 11.32 -1.04
C VAL A 166 2.52 12.17 -0.71
N THR A 167 2.95 12.11 0.55
CA THR A 167 4.14 12.82 1.04
C THR A 167 5.38 11.96 1.10
N THR A 168 5.19 10.64 1.27
CA THR A 168 6.30 9.69 1.49
C THR A 168 6.15 8.45 0.62
N ILE A 169 7.20 8.15 -0.13
CA ILE A 169 7.41 6.89 -0.84
C ILE A 169 8.58 6.20 -0.15
N SER A 170 8.32 5.06 0.49
CA SER A 170 9.31 4.38 1.34
C SER A 170 10.35 3.60 0.53
N HIS A 171 11.31 3.00 1.26
CA HIS A 171 12.38 2.19 0.66
C HIS A 171 11.82 1.05 -0.21
N ASN A 172 12.45 0.82 -1.37
CA ASN A 172 12.12 -0.25 -2.31
C ASN A 172 10.66 -0.24 -2.83
N ALA A 173 9.90 0.84 -2.66
CA ALA A 173 8.46 0.85 -2.93
C ALA A 173 8.10 0.32 -4.33
N PHE A 174 8.88 0.67 -5.36
CA PHE A 174 8.74 0.22 -6.76
C PHE A 174 10.02 -0.47 -7.27
N TYR A 175 10.83 -1.02 -6.36
CA TYR A 175 12.04 -1.74 -6.76
C TYR A 175 11.72 -2.92 -7.69
N GLY A 176 12.44 -3.04 -8.80
CA GLY A 176 12.28 -4.19 -9.70
C GLY A 176 11.00 -4.15 -10.54
N CYS A 177 10.34 -3.00 -10.68
CA CYS A 177 9.24 -2.82 -11.63
C CYS A 177 9.82 -2.72 -13.06
N THR A 178 10.16 -3.88 -13.64
CA THR A 178 10.99 -3.94 -14.86
C THR A 178 10.30 -3.41 -16.12
N ALA A 179 8.96 -3.35 -16.15
CA ALA A 179 8.21 -2.76 -17.25
C ALA A 179 7.91 -1.26 -17.05
N LEU A 180 8.19 -0.70 -15.87
CA LEU A 180 7.83 0.68 -15.53
C LEU A 180 8.56 1.67 -16.44
N SER A 181 7.80 2.38 -17.25
CA SER A 181 8.33 3.35 -18.24
C SER A 181 8.14 4.80 -17.84
N SER A 182 7.16 5.09 -16.98
CA SER A 182 6.78 6.44 -16.59
C SER A 182 6.27 6.49 -15.15
N VAL A 183 6.65 7.54 -14.43
CA VAL A 183 6.20 7.84 -13.07
C VAL A 183 5.78 9.29 -13.00
N ALA A 184 4.58 9.57 -12.48
CA ALA A 184 4.17 10.92 -12.11
C ALA A 184 4.09 11.03 -10.58
N LEU A 185 4.83 11.98 -10.01
CA LEU A 185 4.89 12.27 -8.58
C LEU A 185 4.06 13.52 -8.28
N GLY A 186 3.10 13.42 -7.37
CA GLY A 186 2.26 14.52 -6.95
C GLY A 186 3.01 15.66 -6.28
N CYS A 187 2.37 16.83 -6.19
CA CYS A 187 2.99 18.07 -5.70
C CYS A 187 3.38 18.04 -4.21
N ALA A 188 2.77 17.18 -3.39
CA ALA A 188 3.11 17.07 -1.97
C ALA A 188 4.27 16.11 -1.66
N ALA A 189 4.89 15.48 -2.67
CA ALA A 189 6.01 14.56 -2.45
C ALA A 189 7.15 15.25 -1.70
N LYS A 190 7.55 14.71 -0.54
CA LYS A 190 8.60 15.26 0.34
C LYS A 190 9.79 14.33 0.49
N GLU A 191 9.54 13.03 0.53
CA GLU A 191 10.58 12.02 0.77
C GLU A 191 10.39 10.80 -0.11
N ILE A 192 11.49 10.38 -0.77
CA ILE A 192 11.56 9.17 -1.59
C ILE A 192 12.72 8.33 -1.08
N GLY A 193 12.40 7.14 -0.61
CA GLY A 193 13.33 6.24 0.07
C GLY A 193 14.39 5.65 -0.84
N THR A 194 15.36 5.01 -0.19
CA THR A 194 16.43 4.29 -0.87
C THR A 194 15.86 3.20 -1.78
N GLN A 195 16.38 3.12 -3.01
CA GLN A 195 16.00 2.14 -4.02
C GLN A 195 14.50 2.13 -4.39
N ALA A 196 13.79 3.23 -4.11
CA ALA A 196 12.35 3.29 -4.39
C ALA A 196 12.02 3.00 -5.85
N PHE A 197 12.85 3.41 -6.80
CA PHE A 197 12.72 3.18 -8.25
C PHE A 197 13.97 2.52 -8.85
N ALA A 198 14.72 1.78 -8.05
CA ALA A 198 15.86 1.02 -8.55
C ALA A 198 15.41 -0.25 -9.27
N HIS A 199 16.23 -0.77 -10.18
CA HIS A 199 15.93 -1.92 -11.04
C HIS A 199 14.66 -1.73 -11.90
N CYS A 200 14.43 -0.48 -12.37
CA CYS A 200 13.41 -0.11 -13.35
C CYS A 200 14.07 0.25 -14.69
N PRO A 201 14.60 -0.72 -15.46
CA PRO A 201 15.44 -0.47 -16.64
C PRO A 201 14.72 0.22 -17.81
N ARG A 202 13.38 0.21 -17.79
CA ARG A 202 12.55 0.84 -18.83
C ARG A 202 12.10 2.25 -18.46
N LEU A 203 12.46 2.76 -17.27
CA LEU A 203 12.04 4.09 -16.82
C LEU A 203 12.67 5.17 -17.73
N LYS A 204 11.81 5.89 -18.45
CA LYS A 204 12.17 6.93 -19.41
C LYS A 204 11.82 8.33 -18.94
N ASP A 205 10.66 8.45 -18.27
CA ASP A 205 10.11 9.73 -17.88
C ASP A 205 9.70 9.73 -16.41
N VAL A 206 10.15 10.75 -15.70
CA VAL A 206 9.71 11.06 -14.33
C VAL A 206 9.14 12.47 -14.35
N PHE A 207 7.85 12.58 -14.09
CA PHE A 207 7.14 13.84 -13.91
C PHE A 207 7.05 14.11 -12.40
N CYS A 208 7.64 15.19 -11.93
CA CYS A 208 7.59 15.56 -10.52
C CYS A 208 6.96 16.93 -10.36
N HIS A 209 5.74 16.96 -9.84
CA HIS A 209 4.97 18.20 -9.67
C HIS A 209 5.35 18.97 -8.40
N ALA A 210 6.26 18.47 -7.56
CA ALA A 210 6.72 19.17 -6.36
C ALA A 210 7.54 20.40 -6.71
N ALA A 211 7.19 21.55 -6.14
CA ALA A 211 7.90 22.81 -6.34
C ALA A 211 9.33 22.78 -5.77
N SER A 212 9.56 21.96 -4.74
CA SER A 212 10.90 21.71 -4.19
C SER A 212 11.28 20.26 -4.40
N ALA A 213 12.52 19.99 -4.78
CA ALA A 213 13.01 18.64 -5.00
C ALA A 213 12.82 17.78 -3.75
N PRO A 214 12.07 16.66 -3.83
CA PRO A 214 11.88 15.75 -2.70
C PRO A 214 13.21 15.22 -2.19
N LYS A 215 13.32 15.00 -0.88
CA LYS A 215 14.47 14.36 -0.27
C LYS A 215 14.63 12.95 -0.86
N ALA A 216 15.77 12.68 -1.44
CA ALA A 216 16.12 11.40 -2.05
C ALA A 216 17.63 11.17 -1.90
N ASN A 217 18.12 9.97 -2.24
CA ASN A 217 19.54 9.68 -2.20
C ASN A 217 20.04 9.07 -3.52
N SER A 218 21.34 8.86 -3.65
CA SER A 218 21.98 8.37 -4.88
C SER A 218 21.57 6.93 -5.28
N GLN A 219 20.85 6.23 -4.43
CA GLN A 219 20.36 4.88 -4.70
C GLN A 219 18.86 4.85 -5.01
N THR A 220 18.13 5.98 -4.88
CA THR A 220 16.69 6.06 -5.12
C THR A 220 16.33 5.61 -6.54
N PHE A 221 17.16 5.97 -7.51
CA PHE A 221 17.11 5.55 -8.91
C PHE A 221 18.39 4.80 -9.28
N ASP A 222 18.34 3.94 -10.30
CA ASP A 222 19.55 3.33 -10.82
C ASP A 222 20.47 4.38 -11.46
N LYS A 223 21.77 4.32 -11.19
CA LYS A 223 22.75 5.24 -11.77
C LYS A 223 22.72 5.27 -13.30
N ASN A 224 22.47 4.15 -13.94
CA ASN A 224 22.40 4.05 -15.40
C ASN A 224 21.04 4.51 -15.92
N ALA A 225 19.95 4.21 -15.20
CA ALA A 225 18.62 4.64 -15.56
C ALA A 225 18.51 6.18 -15.52
N SER A 226 18.97 6.84 -14.46
CA SER A 226 18.92 8.29 -14.37
C SER A 226 19.61 9.00 -15.55
N ARG A 227 20.69 8.42 -16.09
CA ARG A 227 21.41 8.95 -17.26
C ARG A 227 20.66 8.80 -18.59
N SER A 228 19.61 8.00 -18.66
CA SER A 228 18.76 7.81 -19.84
C SER A 228 17.31 8.26 -19.60
N THR A 229 17.00 8.73 -18.40
CA THR A 229 15.66 9.14 -17.97
C THR A 229 15.53 10.65 -18.00
N SER A 230 14.43 11.15 -18.53
CA SER A 230 14.06 12.58 -18.51
C SER A 230 13.29 12.90 -17.24
N LEU A 231 13.62 14.02 -16.61
CA LEU A 231 12.89 14.57 -15.47
C LEU A 231 12.14 15.83 -15.91
N HIS A 232 10.85 15.84 -15.65
CA HIS A 232 9.96 16.97 -15.94
C HIS A 232 9.49 17.56 -14.61
N VAL A 233 9.73 18.87 -14.40
CA VAL A 233 9.44 19.56 -13.13
C VAL A 233 8.76 20.91 -13.40
N PRO A 234 8.14 21.57 -12.41
CA PRO A 234 7.59 22.91 -12.60
C PRO A 234 8.68 23.85 -13.14
N GLY A 235 8.34 24.67 -14.15
CA GLY A 235 9.31 25.52 -14.86
C GLY A 235 10.15 26.38 -13.93
N ALA A 236 9.53 26.97 -12.89
CA ALA A 236 10.24 27.76 -11.87
C ALA A 236 11.22 26.94 -11.01
N SER A 237 11.09 25.60 -11.00
CA SER A 237 11.88 24.71 -10.14
C SER A 237 13.07 24.06 -10.85
N VAL A 238 13.18 24.20 -12.19
CA VAL A 238 14.21 23.53 -13.01
C VAL A 238 15.62 23.72 -12.45
N GLU A 239 16.00 24.94 -12.11
CA GLU A 239 17.35 25.23 -11.60
C GLU A 239 17.58 24.64 -10.20
N ASN A 240 16.54 24.57 -9.36
CA ASN A 240 16.62 23.91 -8.06
C ASN A 240 16.90 22.41 -8.21
N TYR A 241 16.20 21.72 -9.12
CA TYR A 241 16.42 20.29 -9.37
C TYR A 241 17.79 20.02 -9.99
N LYS A 242 18.29 20.89 -10.89
CA LYS A 242 19.65 20.80 -11.45
C LYS A 242 20.74 20.96 -10.37
N ALA A 243 20.46 21.69 -9.31
CA ALA A 243 21.39 21.90 -8.20
C ALA A 243 21.28 20.85 -7.09
N THR A 244 20.26 19.98 -7.11
CA THR A 244 19.94 19.06 -6.00
C THR A 244 20.23 17.60 -6.37
N MET A 245 21.10 16.92 -5.59
CA MET A 245 21.32 15.48 -5.72
C MET A 245 20.17 14.67 -5.11
N PRO A 246 19.78 13.55 -5.69
CA PRO A 246 20.30 12.90 -6.91
C PRO A 246 19.64 13.41 -8.20
N TRP A 247 18.72 14.34 -8.12
CA TRP A 247 17.93 14.85 -9.24
C TRP A 247 18.79 15.40 -10.38
N SER A 248 19.89 16.06 -10.04
CA SER A 248 20.87 16.58 -11.00
C SER A 248 21.55 15.52 -11.88
N THR A 249 21.35 14.21 -11.59
CA THR A 249 21.95 13.11 -12.37
C THR A 249 21.11 12.65 -13.55
N PHE A 250 19.89 13.17 -13.70
CA PHE A 250 19.00 12.82 -14.81
C PHE A 250 19.56 13.32 -16.16
N ALA A 251 19.29 12.57 -17.23
CA ALA A 251 19.78 12.87 -18.57
C ALA A 251 19.35 14.26 -19.09
N SER A 252 18.12 14.62 -18.76
CA SER A 252 17.56 15.94 -19.03
C SER A 252 16.64 16.38 -17.91
N ILE A 253 16.61 17.68 -17.62
CA ILE A 253 15.67 18.28 -16.67
C ILE A 253 14.99 19.43 -17.39
N THR A 254 13.67 19.28 -17.61
CA THR A 254 12.88 20.22 -18.40
C THR A 254 11.62 20.64 -17.62
N SER A 255 10.96 21.68 -18.10
CA SER A 255 9.65 22.06 -17.57
C SER A 255 8.59 21.01 -17.91
N LEU A 256 7.62 20.85 -17.01
CA LEU A 256 6.39 20.09 -17.27
C LEU A 256 5.71 20.63 -18.54
N PRO A 257 5.05 19.75 -19.34
CA PRO A 257 4.20 20.19 -20.45
C PRO A 257 3.11 21.17 -19.98
N ALA A 258 2.71 22.08 -20.85
CA ALA A 258 1.72 23.12 -20.50
C ALA A 258 0.33 22.56 -20.10
N GLU A 259 -0.02 21.36 -20.53
CA GLU A 259 -1.29 20.69 -20.24
C GLU A 259 -1.37 20.12 -18.81
N ASP A 260 -0.22 19.84 -18.18
CA ASP A 260 -0.16 19.31 -16.81
C ASP A 260 -0.22 20.40 -15.73
N SER A 261 -0.23 21.67 -16.12
CA SER A 261 -0.28 22.81 -15.19
C SER A 261 -1.69 23.13 -14.66
N GLU A 262 -2.76 22.64 -15.33
CA GLU A 262 -4.14 22.97 -14.97
C GLU A 262 -4.74 22.06 -13.87
N HIS A 263 -4.05 20.99 -13.45
CA HIS A 263 -4.52 20.10 -12.38
C HIS A 263 -4.06 20.51 -10.98
N GLN A 264 -3.53 21.72 -10.79
CA GLN A 264 -3.03 22.20 -9.49
C GLN A 264 -4.10 22.91 -8.60
N ASP A 265 -5.30 23.20 -9.15
CA ASP A 265 -6.31 24.06 -8.47
C ASP A 265 -7.69 23.40 -8.24
N MET A 266 -7.79 22.06 -8.14
CA MET A 266 -9.05 21.43 -7.73
C MET A 266 -8.90 20.55 -6.49
#